data_5ba11881faca8f4066a41022614e106c
#
_entry.id   5ba11881faca8f4066a41022614e106c
#
_cell.length_a   1.000
_cell.length_b   1.000
_cell.length_c   1.000
_cell.angle_alpha   90.00
_cell.angle_beta   90.00
_cell.angle_gamma   90.00
#
_symmetry.space_group_name_H-M   'P 1'
#
loop_
_entity.id
_entity.type
_entity.pdbx_description
1 polymer ?
#
loop_
_entity_poly.entity_id
_entity_poly.type
_entity_poly.pdbx_seq_one_letter_code
_entity_poly.pdbx_strand_id
1 'polypeptide(L)'
;MLFFIIILFFVLFIAYTKFYLYFKGILKHPILSFKYIPKDIYKYYHYKEYNKCKNFGYLNLYSAYSNQVFGCGKTLTMVKDALNLYNRYNNKIIWSDHNLGWVTQKVHIISNIKLYGVNYYKFIDEHQFTEFDKFGFEPDDITIFMIDEMQALYDSRGFKDNISSDFMRAFLQCRKDKIIILGTAQRFSRCDKFLRELCSTLITCNKTYRFIQTRYFNANSVEHCEDLTLLEPQYIDIWFATEETYHSYDTTELVEKLKKEEYITDAEIINNRDSSGTDEFLIKRHLKKNKKRKGAA
;
A
#
# COMPACT_ATOMS: atom_id res chain seq x y z
N MET A 1 35.78 -9.34 -40.30
CA MET A 1 34.66 -8.51 -40.74
C MET A 1 33.45 -8.65 -39.79
N LEU A 2 32.94 -9.84 -39.49
CA LEU A 2 31.80 -10.07 -38.58
C LEU A 2 32.01 -9.50 -37.16
N PHE A 3 33.17 -9.69 -36.58
CA PHE A 3 33.57 -9.19 -35.28
C PHE A 3 33.52 -7.66 -35.19
N PHE A 4 33.95 -6.95 -36.20
CA PHE A 4 33.89 -5.50 -36.31
C PHE A 4 32.44 -5.00 -36.41
N ILE A 5 31.56 -5.72 -37.11
CA ILE A 5 30.16 -5.41 -37.25
C ILE A 5 29.45 -5.57 -35.88
N ILE A 6 29.76 -6.62 -35.13
CA ILE A 6 29.21 -6.87 -33.79
C ILE A 6 29.63 -5.76 -32.81
N ILE A 7 30.92 -5.38 -32.86
CA ILE A 7 31.43 -4.27 -32.02
C ILE A 7 30.72 -2.95 -32.38
N LEU A 8 30.60 -2.65 -33.67
CA LEU A 8 29.94 -1.45 -34.16
C LEU A 8 28.46 -1.41 -33.71
N PHE A 9 27.75 -2.54 -33.82
CA PHE A 9 26.37 -2.66 -33.37
C PHE A 9 26.23 -2.46 -31.84
N PHE A 10 27.18 -3.00 -31.07
CA PHE A 10 27.23 -2.83 -29.62
C PHE A 10 27.52 -1.39 -29.22
N VAL A 11 28.43 -0.70 -29.93
CA VAL A 11 28.72 0.71 -29.71
C VAL A 11 27.53 1.59 -30.07
N LEU A 12 26.83 1.33 -31.17
CA LEU A 12 25.62 2.02 -31.58
C LEU A 12 24.47 1.77 -30.59
N PHE A 13 24.32 0.54 -30.09
CA PHE A 13 23.33 0.19 -29.07
C PHE A 13 23.59 0.96 -27.77
N ILE A 14 24.84 1.05 -27.31
CA ILE A 14 25.22 1.81 -26.13
C ILE A 14 24.99 3.31 -26.35
N ALA A 15 25.31 3.85 -27.52
CA ALA A 15 25.13 5.27 -27.84
C ALA A 15 23.67 5.68 -27.98
N TYR A 16 22.81 4.80 -28.49
CA TYR A 16 21.39 5.07 -28.72
C TYR A 16 20.54 4.87 -27.47
N THR A 17 20.98 4.05 -26.51
CA THR A 17 20.24 3.76 -25.28
C THR A 17 20.76 4.58 -24.12
N LYS A 18 19.90 4.80 -23.09
CA LYS A 18 20.31 5.40 -21.80
C LYS A 18 21.49 4.64 -21.13
N PHE A 19 21.91 3.53 -21.67
CA PHE A 19 23.09 2.74 -21.29
C PHE A 19 24.41 3.52 -21.38
N TYR A 20 24.50 4.53 -22.24
CA TYR A 20 25.67 5.41 -22.33
C TYR A 20 26.04 6.04 -20.98
N LEU A 21 25.05 6.48 -20.20
CA LEU A 21 25.30 7.09 -18.89
C LEU A 21 25.90 6.09 -17.90
N TYR A 22 25.36 4.86 -17.89
CA TYR A 22 25.88 3.79 -17.05
C TYR A 22 27.29 3.36 -17.48
N PHE A 23 27.53 3.25 -18.78
CA PHE A 23 28.85 2.92 -19.34
C PHE A 23 29.90 3.98 -18.98
N LYS A 24 29.53 5.27 -19.05
CA LYS A 24 30.39 6.38 -18.59
C LYS A 24 30.69 6.28 -17.09
N GLY A 25 29.74 5.85 -16.28
CA GLY A 25 29.93 5.57 -14.84
C GLY A 25 30.92 4.44 -14.59
N ILE A 26 30.80 3.34 -15.33
CA ILE A 26 31.72 2.19 -15.27
C ILE A 26 33.15 2.62 -15.65
N LEU A 27 33.32 3.42 -16.72
CA LEU A 27 34.61 3.92 -17.13
C LEU A 27 35.26 4.88 -16.13
N LYS A 28 34.47 5.63 -15.36
CA LYS A 28 35.01 6.49 -14.28
C LYS A 28 35.59 5.68 -13.12
N HIS A 29 35.02 4.51 -12.82
CA HIS A 29 35.40 3.68 -11.70
C HIS A 29 35.55 2.21 -12.09
N PRO A 30 36.51 1.89 -12.97
CA PRO A 30 36.62 0.54 -13.58
C PRO A 30 36.88 -0.54 -12.52
N ILE A 31 37.79 -0.31 -11.59
CA ILE A 31 38.17 -1.29 -10.56
C ILE A 31 36.99 -1.59 -9.63
N LEU A 32 36.27 -0.56 -9.19
CA LEU A 32 35.09 -0.72 -8.32
C LEU A 32 33.95 -1.40 -9.06
N SER A 33 33.72 -1.01 -10.32
CA SER A 33 32.69 -1.63 -11.15
C SER A 33 32.94 -3.11 -11.38
N PHE A 34 34.19 -3.49 -11.68
CA PHE A 34 34.57 -4.89 -11.85
C PHE A 34 34.42 -5.72 -10.56
N LYS A 35 34.64 -5.09 -9.41
CA LYS A 35 34.50 -5.74 -8.09
C LYS A 35 33.02 -5.94 -7.68
N TYR A 36 32.17 -4.93 -7.89
CA TYR A 36 30.80 -4.93 -7.34
C TYR A 36 29.73 -5.38 -8.33
N ILE A 37 29.80 -5.02 -9.62
CA ILE A 37 28.77 -5.38 -10.61
C ILE A 37 28.55 -6.90 -10.70
N PRO A 38 29.58 -7.77 -10.83
CA PRO A 38 29.36 -9.21 -10.87
C PRO A 38 28.70 -9.75 -9.61
N LYS A 39 29.08 -9.20 -8.44
CA LYS A 39 28.48 -9.56 -7.14
C LYS A 39 27.01 -9.16 -7.07
N ASP A 40 26.67 -7.99 -7.58
CA ASP A 40 25.29 -7.49 -7.61
C ASP A 40 24.43 -8.26 -8.61
N ILE A 41 24.99 -8.61 -9.78
CA ILE A 41 24.35 -9.49 -10.77
C ILE A 41 24.08 -10.86 -10.17
N TYR A 42 25.08 -11.47 -9.50
CA TYR A 42 24.89 -12.74 -8.80
C TYR A 42 23.79 -12.67 -7.75
N LYS A 43 23.81 -11.64 -6.89
CA LYS A 43 22.75 -11.39 -5.89
C LYS A 43 21.39 -11.21 -6.57
N TYR A 44 21.31 -10.44 -7.66
CA TYR A 44 20.06 -10.21 -8.39
C TYR A 44 19.43 -11.51 -8.89
N TYR A 45 20.24 -12.40 -9.50
CA TYR A 45 19.73 -13.67 -10.01
C TYR A 45 19.43 -14.68 -8.91
N HIS A 46 20.29 -14.78 -7.89
CA HIS A 46 20.11 -15.74 -6.79
C HIS A 46 19.00 -15.32 -5.81
N TYR A 47 18.86 -14.00 -5.62
CA TYR A 47 17.91 -13.42 -4.67
C TYR A 47 16.83 -12.59 -5.37
N LYS A 48 16.38 -13.03 -6.54
CA LYS A 48 15.40 -12.30 -7.35
C LYS A 48 14.14 -11.93 -6.57
N GLU A 49 13.64 -12.83 -5.74
CA GLU A 49 12.49 -12.58 -4.86
C GLU A 49 12.85 -11.60 -3.73
N TYR A 50 14.04 -11.72 -3.16
CA TYR A 50 14.56 -10.81 -2.14
C TYR A 50 14.69 -9.37 -2.64
N ASN A 51 15.24 -9.17 -3.85
CA ASN A 51 15.36 -7.84 -4.42
C ASN A 51 13.98 -7.20 -4.71
N LYS A 52 12.99 -8.00 -5.07
CA LYS A 52 11.60 -7.53 -5.19
C LYS A 52 11.01 -7.13 -3.85
N CYS A 53 11.34 -7.85 -2.79
CA CYS A 53 10.90 -7.52 -1.43
C CYS A 53 11.47 -6.20 -0.90
N LYS A 54 12.63 -5.74 -1.40
CA LYS A 54 13.20 -4.42 -1.03
C LYS A 54 12.40 -3.22 -1.54
N ASN A 55 11.56 -3.42 -2.55
CA ASN A 55 10.78 -2.35 -3.15
C ASN A 55 9.35 -2.24 -2.58
N PHE A 56 9.04 -2.94 -1.50
CA PHE A 56 7.79 -2.77 -0.78
C PHE A 56 7.84 -1.49 0.06
N GLY A 57 6.75 -0.81 0.09
CA GLY A 57 6.60 0.47 0.75
C GLY A 57 6.06 1.48 -0.25
N TYR A 58 4.75 1.36 -0.52
CA TYR A 58 4.05 2.23 -1.44
C TYR A 58 2.57 2.33 -1.08
N LEU A 59 1.97 3.42 -1.50
CA LEU A 59 0.54 3.63 -1.48
C LEU A 59 0.01 3.58 -2.92
N ASN A 60 -0.97 2.71 -3.16
CA ASN A 60 -1.73 2.68 -4.40
C ASN A 60 -3.19 3.02 -4.11
N LEU A 61 -3.76 3.92 -4.91
CA LEU A 61 -5.16 4.30 -4.81
C LEU A 61 -5.94 3.78 -6.03
N TYR A 62 -7.07 3.16 -5.75
CA TYR A 62 -8.00 2.65 -6.76
C TYR A 62 -9.18 3.60 -6.89
N SER A 63 -9.42 4.14 -8.08
CA SER A 63 -10.53 5.06 -8.33
C SER A 63 -11.32 4.70 -9.59
N ALA A 64 -12.42 5.38 -9.83
CA ALA A 64 -13.18 5.22 -11.07
C ALA A 64 -12.51 5.99 -12.22
N TYR A 65 -12.48 5.40 -13.42
CA TYR A 65 -11.94 6.08 -14.61
C TYR A 65 -12.91 7.10 -15.18
N SER A 66 -14.19 6.81 -15.15
CA SER A 66 -15.24 7.63 -15.76
C SER A 66 -16.23 8.13 -14.71
N ASN A 67 -17.31 8.74 -15.20
CA ASN A 67 -18.41 9.21 -14.35
C ASN A 67 -19.15 8.07 -13.61
N GLN A 68 -18.90 6.80 -13.97
CA GLN A 68 -19.42 5.65 -13.26
C GLN A 68 -18.62 5.40 -11.97
N VAL A 69 -18.95 6.15 -10.93
CA VAL A 69 -18.25 6.10 -9.64
C VAL A 69 -18.54 4.80 -8.88
N PHE A 70 -19.74 4.26 -9.00
CA PHE A 70 -20.18 3.05 -8.30
C PHE A 70 -20.11 1.81 -9.20
N GLY A 71 -19.76 0.67 -8.61
CA GLY A 71 -19.75 -0.62 -9.32
C GLY A 71 -18.66 -0.79 -10.38
N CYS A 72 -17.69 0.13 -10.48
CA CYS A 72 -16.62 0.06 -11.48
C CYS A 72 -15.50 -0.95 -11.15
N GLY A 73 -15.60 -1.68 -10.03
CA GLY A 73 -14.68 -2.76 -9.67
C GLY A 73 -13.44 -2.35 -8.89
N LYS A 74 -13.42 -1.17 -8.24
CA LYS A 74 -12.30 -0.68 -7.40
C LYS A 74 -11.92 -1.65 -6.30
N THR A 75 -12.85 -1.89 -5.38
CA THR A 75 -12.66 -2.78 -4.23
C THR A 75 -12.29 -4.19 -4.68
N LEU A 76 -12.97 -4.71 -5.71
CA LEU A 76 -12.68 -6.02 -6.27
C LEU A 76 -11.25 -6.12 -6.82
N THR A 77 -10.76 -5.08 -7.51
CA THR A 77 -9.39 -5.03 -8.02
C THR A 77 -8.38 -4.92 -6.87
N MET A 78 -8.66 -4.09 -5.87
CA MET A 78 -7.82 -3.97 -4.68
C MET A 78 -7.67 -5.31 -3.95
N VAL A 79 -8.78 -6.02 -3.73
CA VAL A 79 -8.77 -7.35 -3.08
C VAL A 79 -7.97 -8.35 -3.92
N LYS A 80 -8.21 -8.42 -5.24
CA LYS A 80 -7.44 -9.28 -6.14
C LYS A 80 -5.94 -9.01 -6.03
N ASP A 81 -5.53 -7.74 -6.05
CA ASP A 81 -4.12 -7.37 -6.00
C ASP A 81 -3.49 -7.70 -4.64
N ALA A 82 -4.22 -7.50 -3.54
CA ALA A 82 -3.78 -7.90 -2.21
C ALA A 82 -3.62 -9.42 -2.09
N LEU A 83 -4.58 -10.20 -2.58
CA LEU A 83 -4.51 -11.67 -2.60
C LEU A 83 -3.37 -12.18 -3.48
N ASN A 84 -3.13 -11.54 -4.62
CA ASN A 84 -1.99 -11.86 -5.48
C ASN A 84 -0.64 -11.62 -4.77
N LEU A 85 -0.52 -10.51 -4.04
CA LEU A 85 0.66 -10.23 -3.21
C LEU A 85 0.81 -11.25 -2.09
N TYR A 86 -0.27 -11.57 -1.39
CA TYR A 86 -0.29 -12.58 -0.34
C TYR A 86 0.18 -13.94 -0.88
N ASN A 87 -0.44 -14.46 -1.93
CA ASN A 87 -0.11 -15.76 -2.51
C ASN A 87 1.32 -15.81 -3.07
N ARG A 88 1.82 -14.67 -3.54
CA ARG A 88 3.15 -14.60 -4.13
C ARG A 88 4.27 -14.58 -3.09
N TYR A 89 4.06 -13.92 -1.94
CA TYR A 89 5.14 -13.64 -0.99
C TYR A 89 4.99 -14.32 0.35
N ASN A 90 3.79 -14.81 0.70
CA ASN A 90 3.57 -15.49 1.96
C ASN A 90 4.32 -16.83 2.01
N ASN A 91 4.93 -17.12 3.15
CA ASN A 91 5.71 -18.32 3.42
C ASN A 91 6.89 -18.57 2.44
N LYS A 92 7.48 -17.48 1.91
CA LYS A 92 8.68 -17.57 1.06
C LYS A 92 9.94 -17.45 1.89
N ILE A 93 10.94 -18.26 1.53
CA ILE A 93 12.26 -18.18 2.14
C ILE A 93 13.01 -17.03 1.48
N ILE A 94 13.44 -16.05 2.28
CA ILE A 94 14.18 -14.89 1.84
C ILE A 94 15.46 -14.73 2.66
N TRP A 95 16.41 -14.00 2.11
CA TRP A 95 17.59 -13.60 2.88
C TRP A 95 17.28 -12.35 3.70
N SER A 96 17.45 -12.42 5.02
CA SER A 96 17.34 -11.29 5.92
C SER A 96 18.70 -10.58 6.08
N ASP A 97 18.75 -9.29 5.77
CA ASP A 97 19.94 -8.48 6.05
C ASP A 97 20.03 -8.18 7.56
N HIS A 98 18.91 -8.24 8.28
CA HIS A 98 18.85 -8.01 9.72
C HIS A 98 19.40 -9.20 10.50
N ASN A 99 18.93 -10.40 10.17
CA ASN A 99 19.32 -11.64 10.84
C ASN A 99 20.57 -12.29 10.21
N LEU A 100 21.12 -11.72 9.12
CA LEU A 100 22.24 -12.28 8.35
C LEU A 100 22.04 -13.76 7.97
N GLY A 101 20.78 -14.14 7.71
CA GLY A 101 20.41 -15.55 7.48
C GLY A 101 19.15 -15.67 6.64
N TRP A 102 18.81 -16.93 6.35
CA TRP A 102 17.56 -17.27 5.66
C TRP A 102 16.42 -17.29 6.65
N VAL A 103 15.34 -16.56 6.33
CA VAL A 103 14.11 -16.49 7.14
C VAL A 103 12.90 -16.77 6.28
N THR A 104 11.83 -17.25 6.90
CA THR A 104 10.55 -17.42 6.23
C THR A 104 9.74 -16.14 6.38
N GLN A 105 9.54 -15.42 5.27
CA GLN A 105 8.75 -14.20 5.21
C GLN A 105 7.27 -14.53 5.29
N LYS A 106 6.54 -13.82 6.13
CA LYS A 106 5.08 -13.87 6.21
C LYS A 106 4.48 -12.60 5.62
N VAL A 107 3.24 -12.71 5.16
CA VAL A 107 2.45 -11.55 4.70
C VAL A 107 1.26 -11.41 5.61
N HIS A 108 1.13 -10.25 6.23
CA HIS A 108 0.03 -9.90 7.11
C HIS A 108 -0.92 -8.95 6.39
N ILE A 109 -2.21 -9.20 6.44
CA ILE A 109 -3.23 -8.33 5.87
C ILE A 109 -4.00 -7.67 7.00
N ILE A 110 -4.12 -6.36 6.95
CA ILE A 110 -4.96 -5.55 7.85
C ILE A 110 -6.00 -4.86 6.98
N SER A 111 -7.29 -5.09 7.24
CA SER A 111 -8.35 -4.65 6.34
C SER A 111 -9.56 -4.10 7.11
N ASN A 112 -10.18 -3.05 6.55
CA ASN A 112 -11.48 -2.56 7.03
C ASN A 112 -12.67 -3.26 6.38
N ILE A 113 -12.42 -4.18 5.41
CA ILE A 113 -13.44 -5.03 4.80
C ILE A 113 -13.18 -6.49 5.17
N LYS A 114 -14.26 -7.27 5.22
CA LYS A 114 -14.20 -8.69 5.55
C LYS A 114 -13.69 -9.48 4.35
N LEU A 115 -12.63 -10.27 4.56
CA LEU A 115 -12.02 -11.12 3.55
C LEU A 115 -12.34 -12.59 3.85
N TYR A 116 -12.45 -13.39 2.79
CA TYR A 116 -12.65 -14.83 2.88
C TYR A 116 -11.46 -15.58 2.29
N GLY A 117 -11.12 -16.73 2.88
CA GLY A 117 -10.05 -17.61 2.40
C GLY A 117 -8.62 -17.20 2.80
N VAL A 118 -8.45 -16.09 3.51
CA VAL A 118 -7.15 -15.65 4.05
C VAL A 118 -7.30 -15.14 5.47
N ASN A 119 -6.26 -15.33 6.27
CA ASN A 119 -6.20 -14.74 7.61
C ASN A 119 -5.88 -13.24 7.49
N TYR A 120 -6.66 -12.41 8.14
CA TYR A 120 -6.45 -10.97 8.19
C TYR A 120 -6.78 -10.41 9.57
N TYR A 121 -6.24 -9.23 9.87
CA TYR A 121 -6.55 -8.45 11.05
C TYR A 121 -7.53 -7.35 10.68
N LYS A 122 -8.51 -7.09 11.54
CA LYS A 122 -9.45 -5.98 11.31
C LYS A 122 -8.73 -4.65 11.51
N PHE A 123 -8.88 -3.73 10.56
CA PHE A 123 -8.41 -2.36 10.71
C PHE A 123 -9.35 -1.60 11.66
N ILE A 124 -8.82 -1.13 12.78
CA ILE A 124 -9.59 -0.47 13.84
C ILE A 124 -9.23 1.00 13.90
N ASP A 125 -7.94 1.32 13.95
CA ASP A 125 -7.45 2.68 14.10
C ASP A 125 -6.07 2.90 13.46
N GLU A 126 -5.61 4.14 13.48
CA GLU A 126 -4.34 4.53 12.88
C GLU A 126 -3.10 4.06 13.66
N HIS A 127 -3.25 3.70 14.93
CA HIS A 127 -2.13 3.20 15.73
C HIS A 127 -1.61 1.87 15.21
N GLN A 128 -2.45 1.11 14.50
CA GLN A 128 -2.04 -0.14 13.86
C GLN A 128 -0.94 0.04 12.81
N PHE A 129 -0.72 1.25 12.28
CA PHE A 129 0.38 1.53 11.34
C PHE A 129 1.75 1.60 12.02
N THR A 130 1.83 1.76 13.32
CA THR A 130 3.09 1.92 14.07
C THR A 130 3.31 0.85 15.11
N GLU A 131 2.28 0.13 15.52
CA GLU A 131 2.32 -0.81 16.63
C GLU A 131 2.52 -2.27 16.19
N PHE A 132 3.44 -2.52 15.26
CA PHE A 132 3.72 -3.87 14.73
C PHE A 132 4.17 -4.85 15.81
N ASP A 133 4.88 -4.38 16.84
CA ASP A 133 5.33 -5.21 17.96
C ASP A 133 4.16 -5.87 18.69
N LYS A 134 2.99 -5.20 18.76
CA LYS A 134 1.79 -5.76 19.40
C LYS A 134 1.18 -6.92 18.62
N PHE A 135 1.42 -6.97 17.31
CA PHE A 135 0.95 -8.05 16.44
C PHE A 135 1.98 -9.20 16.33
N GLY A 136 3.18 -9.04 16.88
CA GLY A 136 4.26 -10.01 16.76
C GLY A 136 4.77 -10.18 15.33
N PHE A 137 4.76 -9.10 14.55
CA PHE A 137 5.29 -9.11 13.18
C PHE A 137 6.81 -9.01 13.23
N GLU A 138 7.45 -9.83 12.42
CA GLU A 138 8.91 -9.81 12.28
C GLU A 138 9.36 -8.67 11.33
N PRO A 139 10.57 -8.12 11.49
CA PRO A 139 11.07 -7.02 10.65
C PRO A 139 11.14 -7.35 9.15
N ASP A 140 11.18 -8.64 8.83
CA ASP A 140 11.23 -9.12 7.43
C ASP A 140 9.86 -9.42 6.83
N ASP A 141 8.81 -9.37 7.63
CA ASP A 141 7.44 -9.59 7.17
C ASP A 141 6.92 -8.42 6.34
N ILE A 142 5.92 -8.70 5.51
CA ILE A 142 5.24 -7.69 4.70
C ILE A 142 3.87 -7.43 5.32
N THR A 143 3.53 -6.16 5.51
CA THR A 143 2.20 -5.77 5.99
C THR A 143 1.43 -5.07 4.88
N ILE A 144 0.24 -5.57 4.56
CA ILE A 144 -0.65 -5.01 3.55
C ILE A 144 -1.85 -4.39 4.27
N PHE A 145 -1.97 -3.07 4.23
CA PHE A 145 -3.17 -2.36 4.67
C PHE A 145 -4.13 -2.23 3.48
N MET A 146 -5.34 -2.72 3.66
CA MET A 146 -6.43 -2.59 2.71
C MET A 146 -7.50 -1.69 3.30
N ILE A 147 -7.68 -0.51 2.73
CA ILE A 147 -8.60 0.50 3.23
C ILE A 147 -9.61 0.86 2.13
N ASP A 148 -10.80 0.33 2.24
CA ASP A 148 -11.89 0.70 1.34
C ASP A 148 -12.49 2.05 1.75
N GLU A 149 -12.89 2.82 0.76
CA GLU A 149 -13.40 4.19 0.92
C GLU A 149 -12.48 5.12 1.74
N MET A 150 -11.19 5.08 1.46
CA MET A 150 -10.15 5.84 2.16
C MET A 150 -10.48 7.34 2.27
N GLN A 151 -11.19 7.90 1.29
CA GLN A 151 -11.69 9.27 1.33
C GLN A 151 -12.70 9.55 2.45
N ALA A 152 -13.38 8.52 2.97
CA ALA A 152 -14.30 8.69 4.09
C ALA A 152 -13.57 8.84 5.43
N LEU A 153 -12.38 8.25 5.51
CA LEU A 153 -11.50 8.33 6.68
C LEU A 153 -10.63 9.60 6.63
N TYR A 154 -10.14 9.93 5.44
CA TYR A 154 -9.18 11.01 5.18
C TYR A 154 -9.74 11.97 4.13
N ASP A 155 -10.76 12.73 4.50
CA ASP A 155 -11.39 13.73 3.61
C ASP A 155 -10.51 15.00 3.52
N SER A 156 -10.34 15.50 2.32
CA SER A 156 -9.63 16.75 2.03
C SER A 156 -10.16 17.98 2.78
N ARG A 157 -11.38 17.92 3.30
CA ARG A 157 -12.04 19.01 4.03
C ARG A 157 -11.73 19.08 5.52
N GLY A 158 -11.17 18.02 6.10
CA GLY A 158 -10.92 17.89 7.53
C GLY A 158 -9.44 17.80 7.92
N PHE A 159 -8.54 18.33 7.11
CA PHE A 159 -7.08 18.16 7.18
C PHE A 159 -6.46 18.29 8.58
N LYS A 160 -6.87 19.28 9.39
CA LYS A 160 -6.23 19.54 10.70
C LYS A 160 -6.50 18.47 11.78
N ASP A 161 -7.58 17.70 11.60
CA ASP A 161 -8.04 16.76 12.63
C ASP A 161 -8.02 15.29 12.16
N ASN A 162 -7.68 15.04 10.89
CA ASN A 162 -7.89 13.74 10.25
C ASN A 162 -6.65 12.86 10.17
N ILE A 163 -5.45 13.44 10.18
CA ILE A 163 -4.21 12.68 10.02
C ILE A 163 -3.38 12.82 11.29
N SER A 164 -3.16 11.70 11.98
CA SER A 164 -2.30 11.68 13.16
C SER A 164 -0.82 11.79 12.78
N SER A 165 0.00 12.29 13.71
CA SER A 165 1.47 12.33 13.54
C SER A 165 2.06 10.93 13.34
N ASP A 166 1.46 9.92 14.00
CA ASP A 166 1.91 8.53 13.91
C ASP A 166 1.62 7.93 12.54
N PHE A 167 0.44 8.21 11.99
CA PHE A 167 0.10 7.83 10.62
C PHE A 167 1.03 8.46 9.59
N MET A 168 1.32 9.77 9.70
CA MET A 168 2.29 10.43 8.82
C MET A 168 3.67 9.78 8.91
N ARG A 169 4.12 9.48 10.12
CA ARG A 169 5.42 8.83 10.34
C ARG A 169 5.47 7.44 9.71
N ALA A 170 4.43 6.63 9.89
CA ALA A 170 4.32 5.31 9.30
C ALA A 170 4.39 5.36 7.77
N PHE A 171 3.69 6.30 7.15
CA PHE A 171 3.73 6.50 5.71
C PHE A 171 5.12 6.88 5.19
N LEU A 172 5.80 7.80 5.86
CA LEU A 172 7.16 8.19 5.47
C LEU A 172 8.18 7.06 5.64
N GLN A 173 7.90 6.12 6.53
CA GLN A 173 8.77 4.97 6.82
C GLN A 173 8.29 3.65 6.18
N CYS A 174 7.16 3.65 5.48
CA CYS A 174 6.53 2.44 4.91
C CYS A 174 7.49 1.56 4.10
N ARG A 175 8.47 2.16 3.42
CA ARG A 175 9.49 1.41 2.68
C ARG A 175 10.44 0.63 3.59
N LYS A 176 10.77 1.16 4.78
CA LYS A 176 11.65 0.47 5.74
C LYS A 176 10.93 -0.70 6.37
N ASP A 177 9.66 -0.49 6.69
CA ASP A 177 8.83 -1.44 7.41
C ASP A 177 8.05 -2.38 6.48
N LYS A 178 8.34 -2.34 5.17
CA LYS A 178 7.70 -3.16 4.12
C LYS A 178 6.17 -3.07 4.16
N ILE A 179 5.64 -1.87 4.38
CA ILE A 179 4.21 -1.60 4.44
C ILE A 179 3.69 -1.27 3.05
N ILE A 180 2.69 -2.00 2.60
CA ILE A 180 1.95 -1.73 1.38
C ILE A 180 0.58 -1.20 1.78
N ILE A 181 0.17 -0.08 1.21
CA ILE A 181 -1.15 0.48 1.47
C ILE A 181 -1.94 0.49 0.17
N LEU A 182 -3.06 -0.19 0.18
CA LEU A 182 -4.00 -0.27 -0.92
C LEU A 182 -5.29 0.40 -0.48
N GLY A 183 -5.64 1.51 -1.09
CA GLY A 183 -6.83 2.26 -0.73
C GLY A 183 -7.78 2.44 -1.90
N THR A 184 -9.09 2.45 -1.66
CA THR A 184 -10.05 2.86 -2.69
C THR A 184 -10.56 4.27 -2.43
N ALA A 185 -10.84 4.98 -3.50
CA ALA A 185 -11.49 6.28 -3.43
C ALA A 185 -12.48 6.43 -4.60
N GLN A 186 -13.56 7.15 -4.37
CA GLN A 186 -14.51 7.45 -5.45
C GLN A 186 -13.87 8.35 -6.51
N ARG A 187 -13.13 9.36 -6.05
CA ARG A 187 -12.34 10.26 -6.90
C ARG A 187 -11.03 10.59 -6.19
N PHE A 188 -9.94 10.62 -6.94
CA PHE A 188 -8.61 10.96 -6.43
C PHE A 188 -8.57 12.33 -5.76
N SER A 189 -9.22 13.34 -6.36
CA SER A 189 -9.28 14.70 -5.84
C SER A 189 -10.01 14.87 -4.50
N ARG A 190 -10.79 13.85 -4.06
CA ARG A 190 -11.45 13.89 -2.75
C ARG A 190 -10.57 13.39 -1.61
N CYS A 191 -9.50 12.67 -1.93
CA CYS A 191 -8.52 12.29 -0.93
C CYS A 191 -7.75 13.51 -0.43
N ASP A 192 -7.30 13.44 0.82
CA ASP A 192 -6.42 14.46 1.38
C ASP A 192 -5.18 14.69 0.51
N LYS A 193 -4.69 15.93 0.46
CA LYS A 193 -3.54 16.32 -0.35
C LYS A 193 -2.29 15.50 0.02
N PHE A 194 -2.06 15.31 1.30
CA PHE A 194 -0.93 14.52 1.79
C PHE A 194 -0.93 13.08 1.25
N LEU A 195 -2.09 12.42 1.24
CA LEU A 195 -2.23 11.08 0.67
C LEU A 195 -1.99 11.06 -0.85
N ARG A 196 -2.44 12.09 -1.55
CA ARG A 196 -2.24 12.21 -3.00
C ARG A 196 -0.78 12.41 -3.36
N GLU A 197 -0.04 13.21 -2.59
CA GLU A 197 1.39 13.42 -2.75
C GLU A 197 2.23 12.17 -2.44
N LEU A 198 1.80 11.35 -1.49
CA LEU A 198 2.45 10.09 -1.14
C LEU A 198 2.03 8.92 -2.03
N CYS A 199 0.95 9.07 -2.79
CA CYS A 199 0.48 8.03 -3.68
C CYS A 199 1.52 7.73 -4.77
N SER A 200 1.88 6.46 -4.89
CA SER A 200 2.82 6.01 -5.92
C SER A 200 2.12 5.84 -7.27
N THR A 201 0.98 5.16 -7.24
CA THR A 201 0.23 4.81 -8.46
C THR A 201 -1.26 5.02 -8.23
N LEU A 202 -1.89 5.77 -9.12
CA LEU A 202 -3.33 5.82 -9.24
C LEU A 202 -3.78 4.74 -10.22
N ILE A 203 -4.64 3.83 -9.78
CA ILE A 203 -5.22 2.75 -10.58
C ILE A 203 -6.69 3.09 -10.82
N THR A 204 -7.03 3.34 -12.07
CA THR A 204 -8.42 3.63 -12.42
C THR A 204 -9.08 2.38 -12.97
N CYS A 205 -10.28 2.10 -12.48
CA CYS A 205 -11.04 0.91 -12.81
C CYS A 205 -12.27 1.27 -13.65
N ASN A 206 -12.53 0.43 -14.65
CA ASN A 206 -13.77 0.46 -15.44
C ASN A 206 -14.26 -0.97 -15.66
N LYS A 207 -15.49 -1.27 -15.25
CA LYS A 207 -16.05 -2.61 -15.29
C LYS A 207 -17.14 -2.70 -16.37
N THR A 208 -16.99 -3.69 -17.25
CA THR A 208 -18.02 -4.06 -18.23
C THR A 208 -18.33 -5.55 -18.04
N TYR A 209 -19.48 -5.88 -17.46
CA TYR A 209 -19.82 -7.22 -17.00
C TYR A 209 -18.77 -7.80 -16.03
N ARG A 210 -18.04 -8.83 -16.46
CA ARG A 210 -16.98 -9.49 -15.70
C ARG A 210 -15.58 -9.02 -16.10
N PHE A 211 -15.47 -8.23 -17.16
CA PHE A 211 -14.20 -7.65 -17.58
C PHE A 211 -13.95 -6.35 -16.84
N ILE A 212 -12.81 -6.27 -16.19
CA ILE A 212 -12.38 -5.07 -15.49
C ILE A 212 -11.12 -4.56 -16.17
N GLN A 213 -11.23 -3.38 -16.75
CA GLN A 213 -10.10 -2.66 -17.31
C GLN A 213 -9.50 -1.77 -16.22
N THR A 214 -8.21 -1.93 -15.98
CA THR A 214 -7.42 -1.13 -15.04
C THR A 214 -6.38 -0.33 -15.81
N ARG A 215 -6.27 0.97 -15.49
CA ARG A 215 -5.25 1.85 -16.05
C ARG A 215 -4.40 2.39 -14.91
N TYR A 216 -3.09 2.32 -15.09
CA TYR A 216 -2.11 2.68 -14.08
C TYR A 216 -1.49 4.02 -14.45
N PHE A 217 -1.65 5.01 -13.59
CA PHE A 217 -1.09 6.35 -13.79
C PHE A 217 -0.07 6.66 -12.69
N ASN A 218 0.95 7.42 -13.03
CA ASN A 218 1.80 8.03 -12.04
C ASN A 218 0.97 9.06 -11.25
N ALA A 219 0.84 8.89 -9.95
CA ALA A 219 -0.03 9.73 -9.13
C ALA A 219 0.43 11.21 -9.12
N ASN A 220 1.75 11.45 -9.14
CA ASN A 220 2.30 12.79 -9.23
C ASN A 220 1.89 13.50 -10.54
N SER A 221 1.88 12.78 -11.67
CA SER A 221 1.42 13.34 -12.95
C SER A 221 -0.07 13.68 -12.92
N VAL A 222 -0.86 12.86 -12.24
CA VAL A 222 -2.30 13.07 -12.07
C VAL A 222 -2.59 14.29 -11.18
N GLU A 223 -1.82 14.49 -10.12
CA GLU A 223 -1.99 15.63 -9.22
C GLU A 223 -1.79 16.98 -9.92
N HIS A 224 -0.93 17.01 -10.94
CA HIS A 224 -0.62 18.23 -11.70
C HIS A 224 -1.41 18.36 -13.00
N CYS A 225 -2.36 17.45 -13.26
CA CYS A 225 -3.19 17.49 -14.47
C CYS A 225 -4.65 17.72 -14.10
N GLU A 226 -5.29 18.65 -14.83
CA GLU A 226 -6.69 18.98 -14.61
C GLU A 226 -7.64 17.87 -15.14
N ASP A 227 -7.24 17.17 -16.21
CA ASP A 227 -8.04 16.14 -16.84
C ASP A 227 -7.25 14.85 -17.06
N LEU A 228 -7.70 13.78 -16.41
CA LEU A 228 -7.14 12.43 -16.51
C LEU A 228 -7.16 11.86 -17.92
N THR A 229 -8.08 12.33 -18.78
CA THR A 229 -8.21 11.86 -20.16
C THR A 229 -7.07 12.32 -21.06
N LEU A 230 -6.35 13.38 -20.66
CA LEU A 230 -5.19 13.92 -21.37
C LEU A 230 -3.88 13.19 -21.00
N LEU A 231 -3.91 12.38 -19.95
CA LEU A 231 -2.74 11.62 -19.51
C LEU A 231 -2.72 10.21 -20.13
N GLU A 232 -1.57 9.85 -20.68
CA GLU A 232 -1.33 8.48 -21.09
C GLU A 232 -1.06 7.60 -19.87
N PRO A 233 -1.77 6.45 -19.72
CA PRO A 233 -1.49 5.50 -18.65
C PRO A 233 -0.13 4.84 -18.88
N GLN A 234 0.62 4.62 -17.81
CA GLN A 234 1.87 3.86 -17.87
C GLN A 234 1.67 2.40 -18.32
N TYR A 235 0.51 1.86 -17.94
CA TYR A 235 0.14 0.48 -18.24
C TYR A 235 -1.38 0.32 -18.21
N ILE A 236 -1.89 -0.56 -19.07
CA ILE A 236 -3.31 -0.94 -19.12
C ILE A 236 -3.39 -2.45 -18.97
N ASP A 237 -4.24 -2.93 -18.09
CA ASP A 237 -4.54 -4.34 -17.92
C ASP A 237 -6.05 -4.57 -18.05
N ILE A 238 -6.43 -5.74 -18.57
CA ILE A 238 -7.82 -6.20 -18.62
C ILE A 238 -7.86 -7.59 -18.02
N TRP A 239 -8.64 -7.76 -16.99
CA TRP A 239 -8.78 -9.03 -16.33
C TRP A 239 -10.25 -9.44 -16.16
N PHE A 240 -10.46 -10.75 -16.00
CA PHE A 240 -11.79 -11.34 -15.88
C PHE A 240 -12.08 -11.68 -14.41
N ALA A 241 -13.21 -11.20 -13.87
CA ALA A 241 -13.64 -11.48 -12.51
C ALA A 241 -14.35 -12.84 -12.46
N THR A 242 -13.74 -13.80 -11.77
CA THR A 242 -14.28 -15.13 -11.50
C THR A 242 -15.25 -15.11 -10.33
N GLU A 243 -16.03 -16.18 -10.15
CA GLU A 243 -16.87 -16.35 -8.95
C GLU A 243 -16.04 -16.34 -7.67
N GLU A 244 -14.87 -16.97 -7.69
CA GLU A 244 -13.94 -16.96 -6.55
C GLU A 244 -13.53 -15.55 -6.15
N THR A 245 -13.29 -14.67 -7.16
CA THR A 245 -12.94 -13.28 -6.89
C THR A 245 -14.11 -12.51 -6.26
N TYR A 246 -15.34 -12.77 -6.71
CA TYR A 246 -16.52 -12.15 -6.11
C TYR A 246 -16.79 -12.64 -4.69
N HIS A 247 -16.48 -13.90 -4.39
CA HIS A 247 -16.64 -14.50 -3.07
C HIS A 247 -15.43 -14.29 -2.14
N SER A 248 -14.41 -13.56 -2.58
CA SER A 248 -13.20 -13.33 -1.78
C SER A 248 -13.39 -12.27 -0.68
N TYR A 249 -14.46 -11.46 -0.74
CA TYR A 249 -14.76 -10.45 0.26
C TYR A 249 -16.28 -10.19 0.36
N ASP A 250 -16.71 -9.57 1.45
CA ASP A 250 -18.10 -9.18 1.65
C ASP A 250 -18.40 -7.86 0.96
N THR A 251 -19.29 -7.89 -0.04
CA THR A 251 -19.71 -6.71 -0.79
C THR A 251 -20.78 -5.88 -0.09
N THR A 252 -21.39 -6.41 0.94
CA THR A 252 -22.53 -5.80 1.67
C THR A 252 -22.11 -5.14 2.97
N GLU A 253 -20.84 -5.37 3.38
CA GLU A 253 -20.33 -4.76 4.60
C GLU A 253 -20.28 -3.24 4.45
N LEU A 254 -21.02 -2.54 5.30
CA LEU A 254 -20.90 -1.10 5.42
C LEU A 254 -19.54 -0.80 6.03
N VAL A 255 -18.73 -0.02 5.32
CA VAL A 255 -17.49 0.52 5.87
C VAL A 255 -17.89 1.43 7.02
N GLU A 256 -17.77 0.89 8.24
CA GLU A 256 -17.92 1.72 9.44
C GLU A 256 -16.85 2.82 9.34
N LYS A 257 -17.28 4.08 9.39
CA LYS A 257 -16.34 5.18 9.63
C LYS A 257 -15.56 4.81 10.87
N LEU A 258 -14.23 4.87 10.81
CA LEU A 258 -13.42 4.78 12.01
C LEU A 258 -14.05 5.70 13.03
N LYS A 259 -14.58 5.13 14.11
CA LYS A 259 -15.24 5.88 15.14
C LYS A 259 -14.22 6.81 15.74
N LYS A 260 -14.17 8.07 15.28
CA LYS A 260 -13.49 9.11 16.01
C LYS A 260 -14.19 9.20 17.34
N GLU A 261 -13.70 8.42 18.34
CA GLU A 261 -14.17 8.42 19.73
C GLU A 261 -15.68 8.73 19.83
N GLU A 262 -16.53 7.87 19.27
CA GLU A 262 -17.95 7.96 19.56
C GLU A 262 -18.14 7.70 21.05
N TYR A 263 -18.88 8.55 21.67
CA TYR A 263 -19.30 8.42 23.05
C TYR A 263 -19.81 7.00 23.27
N ILE A 264 -19.00 6.18 23.94
CA ILE A 264 -19.51 4.96 24.55
C ILE A 264 -20.52 5.43 25.58
N THR A 265 -21.77 5.12 25.37
CA THR A 265 -22.81 5.47 26.33
C THR A 265 -22.48 4.82 27.66
N ASP A 266 -22.81 5.50 28.79
CA ASP A 266 -22.54 4.96 30.14
C ASP A 266 -23.12 3.54 30.30
N ALA A 267 -24.17 3.20 29.56
CA ALA A 267 -24.78 1.86 29.52
C ALA A 267 -23.87 0.80 28.84
N GLU A 268 -23.11 1.16 27.76
CA GLU A 268 -22.15 0.24 27.10
C GLU A 268 -20.91 0.01 27.97
N ILE A 269 -20.51 1.04 28.76
CA ILE A 269 -19.40 0.91 29.71
C ILE A 269 -19.77 -0.07 30.85
N ILE A 270 -21.02 -0.07 31.26
CA ILE A 270 -21.50 -0.96 32.31
C ILE A 270 -21.61 -2.41 31.84
N ASN A 271 -22.07 -2.63 30.63
CA ASN A 271 -22.21 -3.99 30.05
C ASN A 271 -20.91 -4.68 29.70
N ASN A 272 -19.82 -3.91 29.45
CA ASN A 272 -18.50 -4.46 29.12
C ASN A 272 -17.59 -4.66 30.36
N ARG A 273 -18.12 -4.61 31.58
CA ARG A 273 -17.34 -4.72 32.82
C ARG A 273 -16.68 -6.06 33.09
N ASP A 274 -17.03 -7.11 32.34
CA ASP A 274 -16.55 -8.48 32.63
C ASP A 274 -15.32 -8.93 31.88
N SER A 275 -14.67 -8.08 31.07
CA SER A 275 -13.47 -8.46 30.32
C SER A 275 -12.32 -7.44 30.46
N SER A 276 -11.39 -7.76 31.38
CA SER A 276 -10.00 -7.32 31.46
C SER A 276 -9.68 -5.81 31.69
N GLY A 277 -8.61 -5.56 32.47
CA GLY A 277 -8.12 -4.28 33.00
C GLY A 277 -7.80 -3.12 32.02
N THR A 278 -8.11 -3.24 30.75
CA THR A 278 -8.11 -2.19 29.72
C THR A 278 -9.22 -1.16 29.93
N ASP A 279 -10.32 -1.55 30.58
CA ASP A 279 -11.50 -0.70 30.77
C ASP A 279 -11.25 0.45 31.77
N GLU A 280 -10.40 0.23 32.75
CA GLU A 280 -10.06 1.27 33.75
C GLU A 280 -9.28 2.45 33.14
N PHE A 281 -8.45 2.18 32.14
CA PHE A 281 -7.69 3.21 31.42
C PHE A 281 -8.59 4.06 30.54
N LEU A 282 -9.52 3.44 29.81
CA LEU A 282 -10.49 4.12 28.95
C LEU A 282 -11.46 4.97 29.78
N ILE A 283 -11.95 4.46 30.91
CA ILE A 283 -12.81 5.20 31.83
C ILE A 283 -12.09 6.41 32.44
N LYS A 284 -10.83 6.26 32.88
CA LYS A 284 -10.04 7.38 33.41
C LYS A 284 -9.79 8.46 32.35
N ARG A 285 -9.58 8.09 31.10
CA ARG A 285 -9.38 9.01 29.97
C ARG A 285 -10.67 9.78 29.65
N HIS A 286 -11.81 9.10 29.66
CA HIS A 286 -13.12 9.69 29.41
C HIS A 286 -13.54 10.69 30.50
N LEU A 287 -13.35 10.35 31.77
CA LEU A 287 -13.60 11.23 32.92
C LEU A 287 -12.71 12.49 32.90
N LYS A 288 -11.46 12.36 32.45
CA LYS A 288 -10.53 13.50 32.32
C LYS A 288 -10.96 14.48 31.23
N LYS A 289 -11.53 13.99 30.11
CA LYS A 289 -12.04 14.79 28.99
C LYS A 289 -13.33 15.55 29.36
N ASN A 290 -14.24 14.93 30.10
CA ASN A 290 -15.46 15.55 30.56
C ASN A 290 -15.22 16.64 31.62
N LYS A 291 -14.18 16.49 32.47
CA LYS A 291 -13.76 17.54 33.40
C LYS A 291 -13.22 18.79 32.69
N LYS A 292 -12.48 18.62 31.56
CA LYS A 292 -11.99 19.74 30.75
C LYS A 292 -13.13 20.49 30.03
N ARG A 293 -14.20 19.80 29.61
CA ARG A 293 -15.35 20.45 28.97
C ARG A 293 -16.24 21.24 29.94
N LYS A 294 -16.40 20.77 31.19
CA LYS A 294 -17.18 21.46 32.21
C LYS A 294 -16.46 22.65 32.87
N GLY A 295 -15.14 22.79 32.66
CA GLY A 295 -14.35 23.93 33.13
C GLY A 295 -14.10 25.02 32.08
N ALA A 296 -14.67 24.88 30.87
CA ALA A 296 -14.54 25.81 29.74
C ALA A 296 -15.92 26.39 29.31
N ALA A 297 -16.98 26.24 30.14
CA ALA A 297 -18.31 26.81 29.96
C ALA A 297 -18.56 27.88 31.01
#